data_dedbf36de21a6e85be3fb7f0ab58ea37
#
_entry.id   dedbf36de21a6e85be3fb7f0ab58ea37
#
_cell.length_a   1.000
_cell.length_b   1.000
_cell.length_c   1.000
_cell.angle_alpha   90.00
_cell.angle_beta   90.00
_cell.angle_gamma   90.00
#
_symmetry.space_group_name_H-M   'P 1'
#
loop_
_entity.id
_entity.type
_entity.pdbx_description
1 polymer ?
#
loop_
_entity_poly.entity_id
_entity_poly.type
_entity_poly.pdbx_seq_one_letter_code
_entity_poly.pdbx_strand_id
1 'polypeptide(L)'
;MTVHGYELTSEWKNSQCGQTARAKKGGKAYFLKKYQTPVAPLNNGTLDAKTFAHNKKLFEEFVDTRKRVNAAIRTIAGPGGNIVIPCDEFIEENHYMEAAELVDGVVDEDELEGVLASLSVDVKKLLMQTAAGALFSVHSKRIIHSDLKLKNVLLVRNSTGNYVAKLIDFDSSYFVDKKPEEIVGTIDYYSPELGAYADAEDDREEMGKNLTEKSDIFSLGLIFHFYLSGGLPTPVSLTERLRK
;
A
#
# COMPACT_ATOMS: atom_id res chain seq x y z
N MET A 1 26.91 -2.59 0.18
CA MET A 1 26.47 -1.26 0.67
C MET A 1 25.52 -1.47 1.84
N THR A 2 25.67 -0.66 2.89
CA THR A 2 24.84 -0.80 4.10
C THR A 2 24.07 0.49 4.31
N VAL A 3 22.77 0.39 4.63
CA VAL A 3 21.87 1.50 4.90
C VAL A 3 21.22 1.23 6.25
N HIS A 4 21.41 2.09 7.22
CA HIS A 4 20.89 1.96 8.60
C HIS A 4 21.09 0.57 9.22
N GLY A 5 22.26 -0.05 8.94
CA GLY A 5 22.57 -1.41 9.41
C GLY A 5 21.94 -2.55 8.60
N TYR A 6 21.21 -2.24 7.54
CA TYR A 6 20.73 -3.20 6.55
C TYR A 6 21.76 -3.36 5.43
N GLU A 7 22.24 -4.58 5.21
CA GLU A 7 23.15 -4.92 4.12
C GLU A 7 22.30 -5.17 2.84
N LEU A 8 22.48 -4.32 1.82
CA LEU A 8 21.75 -4.47 0.55
C LEU A 8 22.16 -5.78 -0.15
N THR A 9 21.19 -6.55 -0.58
CA THR A 9 21.36 -7.80 -1.35
C THR A 9 20.88 -7.66 -2.79
N SER A 10 20.29 -6.51 -3.14
CA SER A 10 19.95 -6.12 -4.51
C SER A 10 20.32 -4.66 -4.74
N GLU A 11 20.35 -4.26 -6.01
CA GLU A 11 20.33 -2.85 -6.39
C GLU A 11 18.96 -2.21 -6.07
N TRP A 12 18.95 -0.88 -5.96
CA TRP A 12 17.73 -0.10 -5.84
C TRP A 12 16.95 -0.14 -7.17
N LYS A 13 15.66 -0.44 -7.10
CA LYS A 13 14.73 -0.43 -8.23
C LYS A 13 13.71 0.68 -8.04
N ASN A 14 13.38 1.41 -9.11
CA ASN A 14 12.33 2.41 -9.06
C ASN A 14 10.96 1.76 -8.83
N SER A 15 10.13 2.40 -8.02
CA SER A 15 8.76 2.05 -7.71
C SER A 15 7.87 3.31 -7.79
N GLN A 16 6.56 3.14 -7.64
CA GLN A 16 5.60 4.24 -7.74
C GLN A 16 5.88 5.40 -6.76
N CYS A 17 6.28 5.09 -5.52
CA CYS A 17 6.51 6.07 -4.46
C CYS A 17 7.99 6.35 -4.19
N GLY A 18 8.91 5.75 -4.97
CA GLY A 18 10.34 5.93 -4.73
C GLY A 18 11.20 4.78 -5.22
N GLN A 19 12.06 4.25 -4.37
CA GLN A 19 12.94 3.13 -4.69
C GLN A 19 12.79 2.01 -3.68
N THR A 20 13.01 0.78 -4.13
CA THR A 20 12.95 -0.41 -3.30
C THR A 20 14.19 -1.26 -3.48
N ALA A 21 14.62 -1.96 -2.42
CA ALA A 21 15.73 -2.90 -2.46
C ALA A 21 15.49 -4.08 -1.50
N ARG A 22 16.15 -5.20 -1.77
CA ARG A 22 16.26 -6.30 -0.81
C ARG A 22 17.51 -6.10 0.05
N ALA A 23 17.42 -6.46 1.34
CA ALA A 23 18.51 -6.33 2.28
C ALA A 23 18.49 -7.46 3.32
N LYS A 24 19.57 -7.56 4.11
CA LYS A 24 19.66 -8.46 5.26
C LYS A 24 20.10 -7.69 6.50
N LYS A 25 19.59 -8.09 7.67
CA LYS A 25 20.00 -7.59 8.98
C LYS A 25 19.77 -8.70 10.02
N GLY A 26 20.82 -9.05 10.79
CA GLY A 26 20.69 -10.07 11.81
C GLY A 26 20.27 -11.46 11.29
N GLY A 27 20.67 -11.83 10.06
CA GLY A 27 20.34 -13.12 9.43
C GLY A 27 18.96 -13.18 8.79
N LYS A 28 18.12 -12.16 8.94
CA LYS A 28 16.80 -12.06 8.31
C LYS A 28 16.84 -11.25 7.02
N ALA A 29 15.92 -11.55 6.10
CA ALA A 29 15.73 -10.82 4.86
C ALA A 29 14.66 -9.74 5.01
N TYR A 30 14.90 -8.58 4.38
CA TYR A 30 14.04 -7.41 4.43
C TYR A 30 13.82 -6.83 3.05
N PHE A 31 12.67 -6.16 2.92
CA PHE A 31 12.34 -5.28 1.83
C PHE A 31 12.46 -3.84 2.33
N LEU A 32 13.35 -3.07 1.71
CA LEU A 32 13.54 -1.66 2.01
C LEU A 32 12.80 -0.80 1.01
N LYS A 33 12.17 0.25 1.48
CA LYS A 33 11.53 1.28 0.68
C LYS A 33 12.14 2.64 1.03
N LYS A 34 12.62 3.37 0.00
CA LYS A 34 13.15 4.73 0.09
C LYS A 34 12.19 5.66 -0.63
N TYR A 35 11.53 6.54 0.10
CA TYR A 35 10.62 7.54 -0.47
C TYR A 35 11.40 8.67 -1.11
N GLN A 36 11.09 9.00 -2.36
CA GLN A 36 11.82 10.05 -3.07
C GLN A 36 11.27 11.45 -2.81
N THR A 37 10.00 11.57 -2.46
CA THR A 37 9.32 12.83 -2.14
C THR A 37 8.29 12.59 -1.03
N PRO A 38 8.14 13.57 -0.10
CA PRO A 38 9.03 14.70 0.12
C PRO A 38 10.37 14.28 0.73
N VAL A 39 11.41 15.10 0.57
CA VAL A 39 12.73 14.92 1.21
C VAL A 39 12.95 15.97 2.29
N ALA A 40 13.69 15.60 3.34
CA ALA A 40 14.08 16.56 4.35
C ALA A 40 14.99 17.64 3.74
N PRO A 41 14.67 18.93 3.85
CA PRO A 41 15.48 19.99 3.26
C PRO A 41 16.84 20.09 3.96
N LEU A 42 17.90 20.27 3.18
CA LEU A 42 19.25 20.52 3.71
C LEU A 42 19.40 21.97 4.19
N ASN A 43 19.87 22.14 5.40
CA ASN A 43 20.20 23.47 5.95
C ASN A 43 21.62 23.90 5.51
N ASN A 44 21.81 24.08 4.21
CA ASN A 44 23.10 24.41 3.59
C ASN A 44 23.09 25.79 2.91
N GLY A 45 22.05 26.60 3.11
CA GLY A 45 21.90 27.93 2.53
C GLY A 45 21.51 27.97 1.05
N THR A 46 21.20 26.81 0.43
CA THR A 46 20.76 26.76 -0.98
C THR A 46 19.30 27.18 -1.16
N LEU A 47 18.48 27.07 -0.12
CA LEU A 47 17.07 27.47 -0.12
C LEU A 47 16.90 28.76 0.68
N ASP A 48 16.00 29.63 0.24
CA ASP A 48 15.56 30.74 1.07
C ASP A 48 14.76 30.24 2.29
N ALA A 49 14.68 31.07 3.34
CA ALA A 49 14.09 30.68 4.62
C ALA A 49 12.61 30.23 4.51
N LYS A 50 11.84 30.83 3.59
CA LYS A 50 10.41 30.49 3.39
C LYS A 50 10.28 29.13 2.73
N THR A 51 11.01 28.89 1.66
CA THR A 51 11.03 27.60 0.94
C THR A 51 11.56 26.49 1.85
N PHE A 52 12.62 26.74 2.62
CA PHE A 52 13.13 25.78 3.60
C PHE A 52 12.08 25.39 4.65
N ALA A 53 11.42 26.38 5.24
CA ALA A 53 10.38 26.15 6.24
C ALA A 53 9.16 25.39 5.66
N HIS A 54 8.77 25.70 4.43
CA HIS A 54 7.69 25.01 3.72
C HIS A 54 8.04 23.54 3.46
N ASN A 55 9.19 23.26 2.86
CA ASN A 55 9.62 21.91 2.55
C ASN A 55 9.83 21.07 3.82
N LYS A 56 10.36 21.69 4.88
CA LYS A 56 10.51 21.04 6.18
C LYS A 56 9.15 20.62 6.74
N LYS A 57 8.16 21.50 6.69
CA LYS A 57 6.80 21.23 7.14
C LYS A 57 6.17 20.05 6.36
N LEU A 58 6.26 20.08 5.03
CA LEU A 58 5.75 19.00 4.18
C LEU A 58 6.38 17.64 4.54
N PHE A 59 7.70 17.60 4.74
CA PHE A 59 8.39 16.39 5.12
C PHE A 59 7.96 15.89 6.50
N GLU A 60 7.86 16.78 7.49
CA GLU A 60 7.45 16.43 8.86
C GLU A 60 6.00 15.90 8.89
N GLU A 61 5.07 16.51 8.15
CA GLU A 61 3.68 16.08 8.01
C GLU A 61 3.56 14.71 7.33
N PHE A 62 4.36 14.48 6.29
CA PHE A 62 4.45 13.17 5.63
C PHE A 62 4.93 12.09 6.60
N VAL A 63 6.06 12.31 7.27
CA VAL A 63 6.65 11.36 8.23
C VAL A 63 5.68 11.08 9.39
N ASP A 64 5.04 12.11 9.94
CA ASP A 64 4.04 11.95 11.00
C ASP A 64 2.86 11.09 10.54
N THR A 65 2.33 11.38 9.35
CA THR A 65 1.21 10.61 8.78
C THR A 65 1.58 9.15 8.59
N ARG A 66 2.76 8.86 8.01
CA ARG A 66 3.27 7.49 7.84
C ARG A 66 3.39 6.76 9.17
N LYS A 67 4.07 7.37 10.15
CA LYS A 67 4.26 6.79 11.48
C LYS A 67 2.93 6.52 12.19
N ARG A 68 1.95 7.42 12.08
CA ARG A 68 0.63 7.24 12.70
C ARG A 68 -0.14 6.09 12.05
N VAL A 69 -0.16 5.99 10.72
CA VAL A 69 -0.79 4.87 9.99
C VAL A 69 -0.13 3.56 10.38
N ASN A 70 1.21 3.48 10.29
CA ASN A 70 1.95 2.27 10.64
C ASN A 70 1.74 1.87 12.11
N ALA A 71 1.76 2.82 13.04
CA ALA A 71 1.50 2.55 14.46
C ALA A 71 0.09 1.99 14.70
N ALA A 72 -0.93 2.55 14.04
CA ALA A 72 -2.30 2.07 14.16
C ALA A 72 -2.46 0.64 13.61
N ILE A 73 -1.91 0.37 12.41
CA ILE A 73 -1.97 -0.96 11.80
C ILE A 73 -1.14 -1.98 12.60
N ARG A 74 -0.01 -1.58 13.18
CA ARG A 74 0.84 -2.44 14.03
C ARG A 74 0.10 -3.02 15.22
N THR A 75 -0.97 -2.36 15.71
CA THR A 75 -1.82 -2.89 16.79
C THR A 75 -2.69 -4.08 16.38
N ILE A 76 -2.86 -4.31 15.07
CA ILE A 76 -3.69 -5.38 14.49
C ILE A 76 -2.88 -6.37 13.63
N ALA A 77 -1.67 -5.99 13.24
CA ALA A 77 -0.74 -6.84 12.49
C ALA A 77 0.05 -7.69 13.49
N GLY A 78 -0.33 -8.95 13.64
CA GLY A 78 0.41 -9.93 14.46
C GLY A 78 1.52 -10.64 13.66
N PRO A 79 2.50 -11.26 14.35
CA PRO A 79 3.50 -12.10 13.71
C PRO A 79 2.84 -13.21 12.87
N GLY A 80 3.24 -13.36 11.61
CA GLY A 80 2.64 -14.33 10.70
C GLY A 80 1.21 -14.02 10.23
N GLY A 81 0.65 -12.88 10.65
CA GLY A 81 -0.70 -12.43 10.25
C GLY A 81 -0.84 -12.09 8.78
N ASN A 82 -2.05 -11.69 8.41
CA ASN A 82 -2.42 -11.40 7.01
C ASN A 82 -2.23 -9.94 6.61
N ILE A 83 -1.52 -9.16 7.44
CA ILE A 83 -1.14 -7.76 7.18
C ILE A 83 0.37 -7.66 7.37
N VAL A 84 1.07 -7.16 6.37
CA VAL A 84 2.52 -6.92 6.40
C VAL A 84 2.77 -5.42 6.46
N ILE A 85 3.47 -4.99 7.48
CA ILE A 85 3.82 -3.58 7.68
C ILE A 85 5.31 -3.42 7.95
N PRO A 86 5.85 -2.21 7.81
CA PRO A 86 7.22 -1.93 8.22
C PRO A 86 7.47 -2.25 9.69
N CYS A 87 8.57 -2.91 9.98
CA CYS A 87 9.06 -3.18 11.33
C CYS A 87 10.08 -2.15 11.82
N ASP A 88 10.64 -1.36 10.89
CA ASP A 88 11.61 -0.29 11.17
C ASP A 88 11.37 0.92 10.25
N GLU A 89 11.60 2.12 10.79
CA GLU A 89 11.36 3.39 10.11
C GLU A 89 12.49 4.36 10.48
N PHE A 90 13.17 4.92 9.49
CA PHE A 90 14.33 5.78 9.71
C PHE A 90 14.48 6.83 8.61
N ILE A 91 15.33 7.82 8.86
CA ILE A 91 15.72 8.83 7.87
C ILE A 91 17.20 8.59 7.55
N GLU A 92 17.51 8.42 6.29
CA GLU A 92 18.87 8.25 5.77
C GLU A 92 19.03 9.10 4.52
N GLU A 93 20.14 9.83 4.38
CA GLU A 93 20.37 10.73 3.24
C GLU A 93 19.20 11.67 2.93
N ASN A 94 18.55 12.22 3.97
CA ASN A 94 17.37 13.08 3.88
C ASN A 94 16.08 12.42 3.35
N HIS A 95 16.09 11.13 3.10
CA HIS A 95 14.92 10.37 2.70
C HIS A 95 14.33 9.61 3.89
N TYR A 96 13.01 9.62 3.99
CA TYR A 96 12.31 8.69 4.86
C TYR A 96 12.38 7.30 4.24
N MET A 97 12.66 6.31 5.05
CA MET A 97 12.77 4.91 4.64
C MET A 97 12.02 4.02 5.60
N GLU A 98 11.53 2.92 5.06
CA GLU A 98 10.88 1.85 5.79
C GLU A 98 11.54 0.50 5.49
N ALA A 99 11.58 -0.38 6.49
CA ALA A 99 12.01 -1.76 6.32
C ALA A 99 10.88 -2.70 6.76
N ALA A 100 10.49 -3.63 5.91
CA ALA A 100 9.56 -4.71 6.23
C ALA A 100 10.26 -6.06 6.13
N GLU A 101 9.91 -7.03 6.99
CA GLU A 101 10.42 -8.41 6.82
C GLU A 101 9.93 -8.95 5.46
N LEU A 102 10.85 -9.58 4.72
CA LEU A 102 10.49 -10.20 3.45
C LEU A 102 9.57 -11.38 3.70
N VAL A 103 8.48 -11.45 2.95
CA VAL A 103 7.52 -12.55 3.06
C VAL A 103 8.03 -13.71 2.20
N ASP A 104 8.23 -14.87 2.83
CA ASP A 104 8.60 -16.09 2.13
C ASP A 104 7.39 -16.78 1.49
N GLY A 105 7.63 -17.49 0.38
CA GLY A 105 6.61 -18.28 -0.32
C GLY A 105 5.59 -17.44 -1.10
N VAL A 106 5.92 -16.19 -1.41
CA VAL A 106 5.09 -15.35 -2.30
C VAL A 106 5.07 -15.96 -3.68
N VAL A 107 3.87 -16.10 -4.25
CA VAL A 107 3.67 -16.50 -5.65
C VAL A 107 4.05 -15.32 -6.53
N ASP A 108 4.92 -15.54 -7.51
CA ASP A 108 5.34 -14.51 -8.44
C ASP A 108 4.16 -14.03 -9.31
N GLU A 109 4.23 -12.77 -9.76
CA GLU A 109 3.12 -12.13 -10.47
C GLU A 109 2.76 -12.84 -11.79
N ASP A 110 3.75 -13.33 -12.50
CA ASP A 110 3.59 -14.09 -13.76
C ASP A 110 3.03 -15.50 -13.54
N GLU A 111 3.15 -16.07 -12.35
CA GLU A 111 2.59 -17.37 -11.98
C GLU A 111 1.18 -17.27 -11.36
N LEU A 112 0.78 -16.08 -10.90
CA LEU A 112 -0.43 -15.86 -10.09
C LEU A 112 -1.70 -16.39 -10.78
N GLU A 113 -1.90 -16.08 -12.06
CA GLU A 113 -3.07 -16.52 -12.82
C GLU A 113 -3.13 -18.05 -12.92
N GLY A 114 -1.99 -18.68 -13.26
CA GLY A 114 -1.89 -20.14 -13.38
C GLY A 114 -2.14 -20.83 -12.04
N VAL A 115 -1.58 -20.31 -10.95
CA VAL A 115 -1.81 -20.83 -9.61
C VAL A 115 -3.29 -20.71 -9.25
N LEU A 116 -3.90 -19.52 -9.41
CA LEU A 116 -5.32 -19.31 -9.11
C LEU A 116 -6.21 -20.22 -9.96
N ALA A 117 -5.91 -20.41 -11.24
CA ALA A 117 -6.68 -21.32 -12.11
C ALA A 117 -6.66 -22.77 -11.60
N SER A 118 -5.57 -23.20 -10.99
CA SER A 118 -5.41 -24.56 -10.44
C SER A 118 -6.13 -24.77 -9.10
N LEU A 119 -6.52 -23.70 -8.38
CA LEU A 119 -7.14 -23.80 -7.07
C LEU A 119 -8.64 -24.13 -7.17
N SER A 120 -9.11 -24.95 -6.23
CA SER A 120 -10.55 -25.19 -6.07
C SER A 120 -11.29 -23.92 -5.63
N VAL A 121 -12.58 -23.84 -5.92
CA VAL A 121 -13.43 -22.70 -5.52
C VAL A 121 -13.42 -22.51 -4.00
N ASP A 122 -13.33 -23.57 -3.21
CA ASP A 122 -13.30 -23.46 -1.75
C ASP A 122 -11.99 -22.86 -1.24
N VAL A 123 -10.84 -23.16 -1.86
CA VAL A 123 -9.58 -22.50 -1.56
C VAL A 123 -9.63 -21.02 -1.95
N LYS A 124 -10.19 -20.69 -3.13
CA LYS A 124 -10.38 -19.29 -3.54
C LYS A 124 -11.27 -18.53 -2.57
N LYS A 125 -12.37 -19.11 -2.07
CA LYS A 125 -13.22 -18.52 -1.03
C LYS A 125 -12.44 -18.25 0.25
N LEU A 126 -11.59 -19.18 0.70
CA LEU A 126 -10.76 -18.99 1.88
C LEU A 126 -9.78 -17.82 1.69
N LEU A 127 -9.15 -17.70 0.51
CA LEU A 127 -8.29 -16.56 0.18
C LEU A 127 -9.05 -15.22 0.23
N MET A 128 -10.25 -15.18 -0.36
CA MET A 128 -11.11 -14.00 -0.31
C MET A 128 -11.52 -13.63 1.12
N GLN A 129 -11.90 -14.62 1.93
CA GLN A 129 -12.22 -14.43 3.35
C GLN A 129 -11.00 -13.89 4.13
N THR A 130 -9.81 -14.42 3.86
CA THR A 130 -8.57 -13.99 4.50
C THR A 130 -8.25 -12.54 4.16
N ALA A 131 -8.32 -12.16 2.88
CA ALA A 131 -8.10 -10.79 2.43
C ALA A 131 -9.17 -9.83 3.00
N ALA A 132 -10.44 -10.20 2.97
CA ALA A 132 -11.53 -9.41 3.55
C ALA A 132 -11.38 -9.22 5.07
N GLY A 133 -10.97 -10.26 5.79
CA GLY A 133 -10.72 -10.19 7.23
C GLY A 133 -9.54 -9.27 7.58
N ALA A 134 -8.47 -9.31 6.79
CA ALA A 134 -7.34 -8.40 6.95
C ALA A 134 -7.79 -6.94 6.70
N LEU A 135 -8.52 -6.68 5.61
CA LEU A 135 -9.04 -5.34 5.30
C LEU A 135 -10.03 -4.85 6.35
N PHE A 136 -10.93 -5.70 6.83
CA PHE A 136 -11.84 -5.38 7.95
C PHE A 136 -11.07 -4.92 9.18
N SER A 137 -9.95 -5.58 9.51
CA SER A 137 -9.10 -5.18 10.63
C SER A 137 -8.50 -3.79 10.41
N VAL A 138 -8.04 -3.45 9.19
CA VAL A 138 -7.55 -2.11 8.82
C VAL A 138 -8.66 -1.07 8.97
N HIS A 139 -9.86 -1.34 8.44
CA HIS A 139 -11.03 -0.47 8.53
C HIS A 139 -11.49 -0.25 9.99
N SER A 140 -11.28 -1.22 10.89
CA SER A 140 -11.55 -1.05 12.32
C SER A 140 -10.72 0.06 12.98
N LYS A 141 -9.60 0.45 12.36
CA LYS A 141 -8.75 1.58 12.75
C LYS A 141 -9.11 2.89 12.02
N ARG A 142 -10.21 2.91 11.29
CA ARG A 142 -10.63 4.07 10.50
C ARG A 142 -9.60 4.47 9.44
N ILE A 143 -8.90 3.47 8.86
CA ILE A 143 -7.89 3.65 7.82
C ILE A 143 -8.45 3.11 6.52
N ILE A 144 -8.33 3.89 5.45
CA ILE A 144 -8.57 3.50 4.06
C ILE A 144 -7.20 3.12 3.46
N HIS A 145 -7.13 1.97 2.79
CA HIS A 145 -5.90 1.50 2.12
C HIS A 145 -5.59 2.35 0.88
N SER A 146 -6.62 2.67 0.11
CA SER A 146 -6.62 3.57 -1.06
C SER A 146 -5.91 3.09 -2.32
N ASP A 147 -5.03 2.08 -2.26
CA ASP A 147 -4.37 1.48 -3.43
C ASP A 147 -4.46 -0.06 -3.40
N LEU A 148 -5.67 -0.60 -3.12
CA LEU A 148 -5.90 -2.04 -3.23
C LEU A 148 -5.89 -2.47 -4.70
N LYS A 149 -4.97 -3.40 -5.00
CA LYS A 149 -4.79 -4.03 -6.31
C LYS A 149 -4.19 -5.41 -6.14
N LEU A 150 -4.16 -6.20 -7.20
CA LEU A 150 -3.60 -7.57 -7.15
C LEU A 150 -2.19 -7.61 -6.55
N LYS A 151 -1.33 -6.66 -6.92
CA LYS A 151 0.06 -6.58 -6.41
C LYS A 151 0.15 -6.29 -4.91
N ASN A 152 -0.89 -5.69 -4.32
CA ASN A 152 -0.94 -5.33 -2.91
C ASN A 152 -1.70 -6.36 -2.05
N VAL A 153 -2.15 -7.47 -2.67
CA VAL A 153 -2.70 -8.66 -2.00
C VAL A 153 -1.85 -9.86 -2.37
N LEU A 154 -0.78 -10.10 -1.62
CA LEU A 154 0.12 -11.21 -1.90
C LEU A 154 -0.58 -12.55 -1.71
N LEU A 155 -0.44 -13.43 -2.69
CA LEU A 155 -0.74 -14.85 -2.52
C LEU A 155 0.52 -15.54 -2.00
N VAL A 156 0.42 -16.14 -0.81
CA VAL A 156 1.57 -16.74 -0.12
C VAL A 156 1.30 -18.22 0.10
N ARG A 157 2.22 -19.08 -0.33
CA ARG A 157 2.22 -20.51 -0.01
C ARG A 157 2.96 -20.73 1.32
N ASN A 158 2.24 -21.15 2.33
CA ASN A 158 2.83 -21.42 3.65
C ASN A 158 3.60 -22.76 3.70
N SER A 159 4.27 -23.03 4.82
CA SER A 159 5.09 -24.23 5.03
C SER A 159 4.29 -25.53 4.97
N THR A 160 2.96 -25.50 5.16
CA THR A 160 2.08 -26.65 5.03
C THR A 160 1.56 -26.85 3.60
N GLY A 161 1.96 -26.00 2.65
CA GLY A 161 1.55 -26.04 1.26
C GLY A 161 0.21 -25.35 0.97
N ASN A 162 -0.45 -24.79 1.98
CA ASN A 162 -1.69 -24.03 1.82
C ASN A 162 -1.41 -22.59 1.39
N TYR A 163 -2.39 -21.99 0.72
CA TYR A 163 -2.31 -20.59 0.31
C TYR A 163 -3.06 -19.68 1.27
N VAL A 164 -2.48 -18.49 1.51
CA VAL A 164 -3.09 -17.41 2.29
C VAL A 164 -2.91 -16.08 1.56
N ALA A 165 -3.84 -15.15 1.76
CA ALA A 165 -3.72 -13.79 1.24
C ALA A 165 -3.12 -12.88 2.32
N LYS A 166 -2.19 -11.99 1.92
CA LYS A 166 -1.61 -10.97 2.81
C LYS A 166 -1.73 -9.59 2.18
N LEU A 167 -2.25 -8.63 2.93
CA LEU A 167 -2.25 -7.22 2.54
C LEU A 167 -0.88 -6.60 2.79
N ILE A 168 -0.41 -5.82 1.81
CA ILE A 168 0.84 -5.09 1.86
C ILE A 168 0.65 -3.67 1.33
N ASP A 169 1.67 -2.84 1.49
CA ASP A 169 1.81 -1.53 0.84
C ASP A 169 0.73 -0.51 1.23
N PHE A 170 0.85 -0.01 2.45
CA PHE A 170 -0.03 1.02 3.01
C PHE A 170 0.44 2.45 2.71
N ASP A 171 1.20 2.67 1.62
CA ASP A 171 1.79 3.98 1.30
C ASP A 171 0.75 5.05 1.06
N SER A 172 -0.29 4.71 0.33
CA SER A 172 -1.40 5.60 -0.01
C SER A 172 -2.48 5.67 1.08
N SER A 173 -2.27 4.95 2.19
CA SER A 173 -3.30 4.84 3.23
C SER A 173 -3.41 6.10 4.08
N TYR A 174 -4.64 6.40 4.46
CA TYR A 174 -4.97 7.57 5.27
C TYR A 174 -6.14 7.28 6.21
N PHE A 175 -6.29 8.12 7.24
CA PHE A 175 -7.46 8.05 8.12
C PHE A 175 -8.70 8.64 7.43
N VAL A 176 -9.86 8.04 7.63
CA VAL A 176 -11.14 8.46 7.02
C VAL A 176 -11.46 9.93 7.27
N ASP A 177 -11.05 10.48 8.41
CA ASP A 177 -11.27 11.86 8.82
C ASP A 177 -10.16 12.83 8.35
N LYS A 178 -9.08 12.32 7.77
CA LYS A 178 -7.97 13.12 7.25
C LYS A 178 -7.61 12.68 5.83
N LYS A 179 -8.45 13.05 4.87
CA LYS A 179 -8.23 12.73 3.46
C LYS A 179 -7.05 13.51 2.89
N PRO A 180 -6.22 12.87 2.03
CA PRO A 180 -5.10 13.55 1.39
C PRO A 180 -5.60 14.55 0.33
N GLU A 181 -4.81 15.59 0.06
CA GLU A 181 -5.09 16.54 -1.03
C GLU A 181 -4.93 15.88 -2.40
N GLU A 182 -4.01 14.92 -2.53
CA GLU A 182 -3.78 14.18 -3.77
C GLU A 182 -3.97 12.68 -3.51
N ILE A 183 -4.70 12.03 -4.41
CA ILE A 183 -4.84 10.58 -4.42
C ILE A 183 -3.73 9.98 -5.28
N VAL A 184 -2.96 9.09 -4.65
CA VAL A 184 -1.98 8.27 -5.34
C VAL A 184 -2.47 6.82 -5.30
N GLY A 185 -2.69 6.23 -6.48
CA GLY A 185 -3.19 4.87 -6.57
C GLY A 185 -3.25 4.39 -8.02
N THR A 186 -3.90 3.25 -8.24
CA THR A 186 -4.01 2.59 -9.54
C THR A 186 -5.42 2.74 -10.08
N ILE A 187 -5.57 3.54 -11.12
CA ILE A 187 -6.86 4.04 -11.65
C ILE A 187 -7.84 2.91 -12.01
N ASP A 188 -7.32 1.76 -12.48
CA ASP A 188 -8.12 0.59 -12.85
C ASP A 188 -8.87 -0.03 -11.66
N TYR A 189 -8.43 0.27 -10.44
CA TYR A 189 -9.02 -0.21 -9.19
C TYR A 189 -9.84 0.86 -8.45
N TYR A 190 -9.90 2.08 -8.97
CA TYR A 190 -10.64 3.15 -8.30
C TYR A 190 -12.13 2.85 -8.26
N SER A 191 -12.71 3.04 -7.10
CA SER A 191 -14.16 3.13 -6.98
C SER A 191 -14.68 4.42 -7.62
N PRO A 192 -15.96 4.48 -8.01
CA PRO A 192 -16.52 5.70 -8.59
C PRO A 192 -16.31 6.95 -7.71
N GLU A 193 -16.52 6.82 -6.39
CA GLU A 193 -16.34 7.92 -5.44
C GLU A 193 -14.87 8.32 -5.27
N LEU A 194 -13.92 7.37 -5.34
CA LEU A 194 -12.49 7.68 -5.30
C LEU A 194 -12.05 8.41 -6.56
N GLY A 195 -12.53 7.97 -7.73
CA GLY A 195 -12.28 8.66 -8.99
C GLY A 195 -12.85 10.08 -8.99
N ALA A 196 -14.09 10.25 -8.53
CA ALA A 196 -14.70 11.56 -8.43
C ALA A 196 -13.93 12.51 -7.49
N TYR A 197 -13.43 12.00 -6.37
CA TYR A 197 -12.59 12.77 -5.45
C TYR A 197 -11.24 13.14 -6.06
N ALA A 198 -10.60 12.20 -6.78
CA ALA A 198 -9.31 12.43 -7.43
C ALA A 198 -9.39 13.51 -8.52
N ASP A 199 -10.50 13.52 -9.28
CA ASP A 199 -10.73 14.47 -10.38
C ASP A 199 -11.31 15.82 -9.91
N ALA A 200 -11.72 15.94 -8.64
CA ALA A 200 -12.32 17.17 -8.11
C ALA A 200 -11.28 18.27 -7.96
N GLU A 201 -11.53 19.43 -8.58
CA GLU A 201 -10.75 20.64 -8.42
C GLU A 201 -11.35 21.56 -7.34
N ASP A 202 -12.59 22.01 -7.54
CA ASP A 202 -13.26 22.97 -6.65
C ASP A 202 -14.16 22.31 -5.59
N ASP A 203 -14.75 21.15 -5.90
CA ASP A 203 -15.75 20.46 -5.07
C ASP A 203 -15.18 19.32 -4.22
N ARG A 204 -13.86 19.31 -4.00
CA ARG A 204 -13.17 18.19 -3.32
C ARG A 204 -13.71 17.92 -1.91
N GLU A 205 -14.06 18.94 -1.15
CA GLU A 205 -14.64 18.77 0.18
C GLU A 205 -15.99 18.03 0.12
N GLU A 206 -16.85 18.36 -0.85
CA GLU A 206 -18.14 17.70 -1.04
C GLU A 206 -17.94 16.24 -1.50
N MET A 207 -17.11 16.01 -2.52
CA MET A 207 -16.78 14.67 -2.99
C MET A 207 -16.16 13.81 -1.89
N GLY A 208 -15.35 14.43 -1.02
CA GLY A 208 -14.74 13.78 0.13
C GLY A 208 -15.74 13.21 1.13
N LYS A 209 -16.95 13.72 1.22
CA LYS A 209 -18.00 13.20 2.13
C LYS A 209 -18.41 11.77 1.77
N ASN A 210 -18.37 11.43 0.48
CA ASN A 210 -18.71 10.11 -0.02
C ASN A 210 -17.55 9.12 0.03
N LEU A 211 -16.30 9.61 0.21
CA LEU A 211 -15.12 8.78 0.25
C LEU A 211 -14.95 8.14 1.63
N THR A 212 -15.25 6.87 1.71
CA THR A 212 -15.23 6.06 2.92
C THR A 212 -14.46 4.75 2.70
N GLU A 213 -14.40 3.90 3.71
CA GLU A 213 -13.82 2.56 3.62
C GLU A 213 -14.46 1.70 2.51
N LYS A 214 -15.62 2.09 1.99
CA LYS A 214 -16.31 1.38 0.90
C LYS A 214 -15.55 1.42 -0.42
N SER A 215 -14.71 2.44 -0.65
CA SER A 215 -13.85 2.47 -1.84
C SER A 215 -12.89 1.30 -1.89
N ASP A 216 -12.32 0.89 -0.76
CA ASP A 216 -11.47 -0.31 -0.68
C ASP A 216 -12.28 -1.58 -0.94
N ILE A 217 -13.55 -1.64 -0.50
CA ILE A 217 -14.43 -2.80 -0.76
C ILE A 217 -14.70 -2.97 -2.25
N PHE A 218 -14.85 -1.86 -3.00
CA PHE A 218 -14.97 -1.89 -4.45
C PHE A 218 -13.71 -2.51 -5.09
N SER A 219 -12.53 -2.00 -4.74
CA SER A 219 -11.24 -2.49 -5.24
C SER A 219 -11.02 -3.97 -4.88
N LEU A 220 -11.39 -4.38 -3.66
CA LEU A 220 -11.34 -5.78 -3.23
C LEU A 220 -12.30 -6.66 -4.06
N GLY A 221 -13.46 -6.14 -4.43
CA GLY A 221 -14.41 -6.80 -5.34
C GLY A 221 -13.80 -7.10 -6.71
N LEU A 222 -13.03 -6.18 -7.28
CA LEU A 222 -12.28 -6.38 -8.53
C LEU A 222 -11.22 -7.48 -8.39
N ILE A 223 -10.50 -7.52 -7.27
CA ILE A 223 -9.53 -8.57 -6.96
C ILE A 223 -10.23 -9.94 -6.84
N PHE A 224 -11.39 -9.99 -6.18
CA PHE A 224 -12.16 -11.23 -6.06
C PHE A 224 -12.71 -11.71 -7.40
N HIS A 225 -13.13 -10.77 -8.26
CA HIS A 225 -13.50 -11.10 -9.63
C HIS A 225 -12.32 -11.77 -10.36
N PHE A 226 -11.12 -11.20 -10.27
CA PHE A 226 -9.92 -11.80 -10.86
C PHE A 226 -9.64 -13.20 -10.29
N TYR A 227 -9.75 -13.40 -8.99
CA TYR A 227 -9.52 -14.72 -8.36
C TYR A 227 -10.48 -15.79 -8.89
N LEU A 228 -11.70 -15.42 -9.25
CA LEU A 228 -12.71 -16.34 -9.74
C LEU A 228 -12.66 -16.55 -11.25
N SER A 229 -12.41 -15.50 -12.03
CA SER A 229 -12.54 -15.49 -13.50
C SER A 229 -11.22 -15.49 -14.26
N GLY A 230 -10.08 -15.21 -13.59
CA GLY A 230 -8.75 -15.08 -14.22
C GLY A 230 -8.50 -13.73 -14.90
N GLY A 231 -9.43 -12.76 -14.81
CA GLY A 231 -9.27 -11.45 -15.41
C GLY A 231 -10.00 -10.36 -14.62
N LEU A 232 -9.60 -9.10 -14.81
CA LEU A 232 -10.40 -7.98 -14.34
C LEU A 232 -11.64 -7.82 -15.24
N PRO A 233 -12.75 -7.31 -14.71
CA PRO A 233 -13.92 -6.98 -15.54
C PRO A 233 -13.52 -5.95 -16.61
N THR A 234 -14.16 -6.00 -17.78
CA THR A 234 -13.91 -5.02 -18.84
C THR A 234 -14.00 -3.61 -18.27
N PRO A 235 -13.00 -2.76 -18.49
CA PRO A 235 -13.02 -1.41 -17.95
C PRO A 235 -14.24 -0.67 -18.47
N VAL A 236 -15.17 -0.38 -17.58
CA VAL A 236 -16.19 0.62 -17.83
C VAL A 236 -15.50 1.96 -17.63
N SER A 237 -15.58 2.88 -18.59
CA SER A 237 -14.94 4.19 -18.44
C SER A 237 -15.36 4.83 -17.11
N LEU A 238 -14.47 5.64 -16.52
CA LEU A 238 -14.77 6.32 -15.24
C LEU A 238 -16.15 7.05 -15.35
N THR A 239 -16.41 7.66 -16.52
CA THR A 239 -17.66 8.33 -16.86
C THR A 239 -18.89 7.39 -16.83
N GLU A 240 -18.72 6.12 -17.22
CA GLU A 240 -19.79 5.13 -17.15
C GLU A 240 -19.97 4.56 -15.74
N ARG A 241 -18.88 4.47 -14.96
CA ARG A 241 -18.93 4.08 -13.53
C ARG A 241 -19.70 5.12 -12.68
N LEU A 242 -19.57 6.41 -13.00
CA LEU A 242 -20.26 7.51 -12.30
C LEU A 242 -21.76 7.66 -12.68
N ARG A 243 -22.24 7.01 -13.75
CA ARG A 243 -23.63 7.09 -14.21
C ARG A 243 -24.56 6.02 -13.64
N LYS A 244 -24.03 5.06 -12.90
CA LYS A 244 -24.80 3.97 -12.23
C LYS A 244 -24.83 4.16 -10.73
#